data_8ffd3e188cd8867e324e745f9ab57906
#
_entry.id   8ffd3e188cd8867e324e745f9ab57906
#
_cell.length_a   1.000
_cell.length_b   1.000
_cell.length_c   1.000
_cell.angle_alpha   90.00
_cell.angle_beta   90.00
_cell.angle_gamma   90.00
#
_symmetry.space_group_name_H-M   'P 1'
#
loop_
_entity.id
_entity.type
_entity.pdbx_description
1 polymer ?
#
loop_
_entity_poly.entity_id
_entity_poly.type
_entity_poly.pdbx_seq_one_letter_code
_entity_poly.pdbx_strand_id
1 'polypeptide(L)'
;MPDYKLKERMNGIMKSLEKGIRDVFESGRYEAYLDTMSRFHRYSVNNTLLIYLQKPDATLVAGYRSWQERFGRNVKKGEKSIHILAPCPVKQEMIKDVYDENLSPVLDSDGNPVQEHKEVILPAFKPVPVFDVSQTEGEPIPSIVKPLDGSVEDFEEMMETLRRVSPVPITFLPLPGAQDGYYSPGEQKIVLRTDMGNEQTVCAAIHEITHALLHTKIGEKSPATMEVEAESVAYTVCKYFGIETGENSFGYIAAWSKDREVPQLKSSLETITRTSSDLIDRIEKTRELLLERQPYEGEAEWNEQYGGMEEATQPREKKEVSAAWSGR
;
A
#
# COMPACT_ATOMS: atom_id res chain seq x y z
N MET A 1 -20.13 24.90 -20.18
CA MET A 1 -20.90 23.63 -20.18
C MET A 1 -20.07 22.35 -19.93
N PRO A 2 -18.79 22.20 -20.30
CA PRO A 2 -18.00 21.02 -19.92
C PRO A 2 -17.81 20.85 -18.41
N ASP A 3 -17.71 21.95 -17.69
CA ASP A 3 -17.42 21.99 -16.25
C ASP A 3 -18.56 21.44 -15.36
N TYR A 4 -19.82 21.67 -15.75
CA TYR A 4 -20.98 21.19 -14.98
C TYR A 4 -21.09 19.66 -14.99
N LYS A 5 -20.89 19.02 -16.15
CA LYS A 5 -20.93 17.55 -16.25
C LYS A 5 -19.79 16.88 -15.46
N LEU A 6 -18.61 17.49 -15.45
CA LEU A 6 -17.49 17.00 -14.65
C LEU A 6 -17.80 17.11 -13.15
N LYS A 7 -18.33 18.25 -12.71
CA LYS A 7 -18.71 18.49 -11.32
C LYS A 7 -19.80 17.54 -10.84
N GLU A 8 -20.83 17.31 -11.67
CA GLU A 8 -21.89 16.36 -11.37
C GLU A 8 -21.36 14.94 -11.25
N ARG A 9 -20.46 14.52 -12.16
CA ARG A 9 -19.80 13.22 -12.13
C ARG A 9 -18.92 13.06 -10.89
N MET A 10 -18.15 14.08 -10.53
CA MET A 10 -17.34 14.08 -9.31
C MET A 10 -18.20 13.95 -8.05
N ASN A 11 -19.31 14.68 -7.97
CA ASN A 11 -20.25 14.57 -6.85
C ASN A 11 -20.88 13.16 -6.75
N GLY A 12 -21.18 12.53 -7.89
CA GLY A 12 -21.64 11.13 -7.92
C GLY A 12 -20.58 10.16 -7.38
N ILE A 13 -19.33 10.34 -7.79
CA ILE A 13 -18.20 9.53 -7.30
C ILE A 13 -18.00 9.72 -5.79
N MET A 14 -18.03 10.95 -5.28
CA MET A 14 -17.86 11.21 -3.83
C MET A 14 -18.97 10.58 -3.00
N LYS A 15 -20.23 10.66 -3.44
CA LYS A 15 -21.35 9.96 -2.77
C LYS A 15 -21.18 8.43 -2.80
N SER A 16 -20.70 7.88 -3.91
CA SER A 16 -20.43 6.45 -4.02
C SER A 16 -19.31 6.01 -3.08
N LEU A 17 -18.26 6.84 -2.90
CA LEU A 17 -17.17 6.59 -1.96
C LEU A 17 -17.67 6.61 -0.51
N GLU A 18 -18.43 7.61 -0.11
CA GLU A 18 -18.99 7.69 1.25
C GLU A 18 -19.87 6.49 1.58
N LYS A 19 -20.76 6.13 0.66
CA LYS A 19 -21.60 4.92 0.79
C LYS A 19 -20.74 3.66 0.82
N GLY A 20 -19.77 3.55 -0.08
CA GLY A 20 -18.90 2.38 -0.18
C GLY A 20 -18.06 2.14 1.07
N ILE A 21 -17.59 3.21 1.73
CA ILE A 21 -16.88 3.10 3.02
C ILE A 21 -17.79 2.45 4.07
N ARG A 22 -19.03 2.89 4.23
CA ARG A 22 -19.97 2.26 5.17
C ARG A 22 -20.26 0.81 4.79
N ASP A 23 -20.61 0.57 3.53
CA ASP A 23 -20.97 -0.76 3.02
C ASP A 23 -19.84 -1.79 3.25
N VAL A 24 -18.59 -1.40 3.13
CA VAL A 24 -17.43 -2.26 3.37
C VAL A 24 -17.39 -2.74 4.82
N PHE A 25 -17.65 -1.87 5.79
CA PHE A 25 -17.62 -2.23 7.20
C PHE A 25 -18.89 -2.94 7.68
N GLU A 26 -20.05 -2.63 7.12
CA GLU A 26 -21.36 -3.07 7.63
C GLU A 26 -21.87 -4.39 7.00
N SER A 27 -21.45 -4.71 5.78
CA SER A 27 -22.07 -5.77 4.96
C SER A 27 -21.32 -7.11 4.93
N GLY A 28 -20.33 -7.34 5.80
CA GLY A 28 -19.48 -8.54 5.76
C GLY A 28 -18.53 -8.57 4.55
N ARG A 29 -18.32 -7.44 3.88
CA ARG A 29 -17.46 -7.29 2.70
C ARG A 29 -16.06 -6.79 3.02
N TYR A 30 -15.74 -6.67 4.29
CA TYR A 30 -14.49 -6.08 4.74
C TYR A 30 -13.28 -6.87 4.25
N GLU A 31 -13.32 -8.18 4.44
CA GLU A 31 -12.27 -9.09 3.96
C GLU A 31 -12.05 -9.00 2.45
N ALA A 32 -13.12 -9.05 1.65
CA ALA A 32 -13.04 -8.91 0.20
C ALA A 32 -12.48 -7.55 -0.25
N TYR A 33 -12.72 -6.51 0.53
CA TYR A 33 -12.08 -5.21 0.31
C TYR A 33 -10.58 -5.24 0.65
N LEU A 34 -10.18 -5.89 1.74
CA LEU A 34 -8.76 -6.07 2.09
C LEU A 34 -8.02 -6.92 1.04
N ASP A 35 -8.67 -7.94 0.48
CA ASP A 35 -8.15 -8.69 -0.68
C ASP A 35 -7.90 -7.79 -1.89
N THR A 36 -8.80 -6.85 -2.15
CA THR A 36 -8.57 -5.86 -3.21
C THR A 36 -7.43 -4.91 -2.83
N MET A 37 -7.36 -4.49 -1.56
CA MET A 37 -6.28 -3.63 -1.06
C MET A 37 -4.92 -4.31 -1.21
N SER A 38 -4.79 -5.60 -0.94
CA SER A 38 -3.53 -6.34 -1.10
C SER A 38 -3.02 -6.29 -2.55
N ARG A 39 -3.91 -6.48 -3.53
CA ARG A 39 -3.57 -6.39 -4.96
C ARG A 39 -3.26 -4.96 -5.42
N PHE A 40 -3.88 -3.96 -4.80
CA PHE A 40 -3.80 -2.54 -5.16
C PHE A 40 -3.17 -1.67 -4.06
N HIS A 41 -2.23 -2.21 -3.28
CA HIS A 41 -1.64 -1.56 -2.11
C HIS A 41 -1.00 -0.19 -2.41
N ARG A 42 -0.55 0.06 -3.65
CA ARG A 42 0.02 1.35 -4.11
C ARG A 42 -1.03 2.39 -4.52
N TYR A 43 -2.31 2.03 -4.48
CA TYR A 43 -3.40 2.96 -4.76
C TYR A 43 -3.91 3.63 -3.47
N SER A 44 -4.48 4.84 -3.62
CA SER A 44 -5.15 5.49 -2.49
C SER A 44 -6.42 4.72 -2.10
N VAL A 45 -6.87 4.88 -0.84
CA VAL A 45 -8.15 4.32 -0.35
C VAL A 45 -9.30 4.59 -1.32
N ASN A 46 -9.42 5.84 -1.81
CA ASN A 46 -10.48 6.18 -2.75
C ASN A 46 -10.41 5.36 -4.04
N ASN A 47 -9.21 5.18 -4.61
CA ASN A 47 -9.05 4.42 -5.85
C ASN A 47 -9.21 2.91 -5.64
N THR A 48 -8.67 2.36 -4.57
CA THR A 48 -8.89 0.96 -4.19
C THR A 48 -10.38 0.67 -4.01
N LEU A 49 -11.09 1.55 -3.31
CA LEU A 49 -12.54 1.42 -3.12
C LEU A 49 -13.31 1.55 -4.44
N LEU A 50 -12.93 2.49 -5.32
CA LEU A 50 -13.55 2.63 -6.64
C LEU A 50 -13.34 1.39 -7.51
N ILE A 51 -12.15 0.78 -7.46
CA ILE A 51 -11.86 -0.49 -8.16
C ILE A 51 -12.75 -1.59 -7.57
N TYR A 52 -12.74 -1.76 -6.24
CA TYR A 52 -13.52 -2.77 -5.55
C TYR A 52 -15.02 -2.68 -5.88
N LEU A 53 -15.61 -1.49 -5.83
CA LEU A 53 -17.03 -1.28 -6.08
C LEU A 53 -17.44 -1.55 -7.54
N GLN A 54 -16.53 -1.37 -8.51
CA GLN A 54 -16.82 -1.52 -9.93
C GLN A 54 -16.40 -2.90 -10.47
N LYS A 55 -15.33 -3.48 -9.93
CA LYS A 55 -14.79 -4.78 -10.35
C LYS A 55 -14.01 -5.43 -9.20
N PRO A 56 -14.69 -6.14 -8.27
CA PRO A 56 -14.06 -6.73 -7.07
C PRO A 56 -12.97 -7.76 -7.38
N ASP A 57 -13.09 -8.43 -8.51
CA ASP A 57 -12.16 -9.45 -9.02
C ASP A 57 -10.99 -8.87 -9.83
N ALA A 58 -10.85 -7.54 -9.93
CA ALA A 58 -9.71 -6.92 -10.60
C ALA A 58 -8.39 -7.30 -9.94
N THR A 59 -7.35 -7.49 -10.77
CA THR A 59 -6.00 -7.87 -10.32
C THR A 59 -4.92 -6.89 -10.76
N LEU A 60 -5.05 -6.29 -11.94
CA LEU A 60 -4.13 -5.29 -12.47
C LEU A 60 -4.87 -4.34 -13.38
N VAL A 61 -4.89 -3.06 -13.06
CA VAL A 61 -5.58 -2.05 -13.87
C VAL A 61 -4.61 -1.06 -14.53
N ALA A 62 -4.88 -0.73 -15.78
CA ALA A 62 -4.14 0.29 -16.50
C ALA A 62 -5.04 1.06 -17.49
N GLY A 63 -4.60 2.24 -17.91
CA GLY A 63 -5.26 3.01 -18.94
C GLY A 63 -5.18 2.33 -20.33
N TYR A 64 -6.14 2.62 -21.20
CA TYR A 64 -6.23 2.03 -22.55
C TYR A 64 -4.90 2.05 -23.32
N ARG A 65 -4.26 3.22 -23.37
CA ARG A 65 -2.96 3.37 -24.08
C ARG A 65 -1.83 2.62 -23.37
N SER A 66 -1.82 2.59 -22.05
CA SER A 66 -0.80 1.85 -21.28
C SER A 66 -0.87 0.35 -21.56
N TRP A 67 -2.07 -0.21 -21.76
CA TRP A 67 -2.23 -1.60 -22.17
C TRP A 67 -1.54 -1.88 -23.50
N GLN A 68 -1.68 -0.99 -24.48
CA GLN A 68 -1.05 -1.14 -25.80
C GLN A 68 0.46 -0.89 -25.76
N GLU A 69 0.88 0.23 -25.18
CA GLU A 69 2.26 0.73 -25.30
C GLU A 69 3.24 0.02 -24.36
N ARG A 70 2.78 -0.34 -23.14
CA ARG A 70 3.66 -0.93 -22.12
C ARG A 70 3.52 -2.44 -21.99
N PHE A 71 2.31 -2.96 -22.21
CA PHE A 71 2.01 -4.37 -21.98
C PHE A 71 1.78 -5.18 -23.25
N GLY A 72 1.79 -4.56 -24.43
CA GLY A 72 1.51 -5.25 -25.71
C GLY A 72 0.12 -5.87 -25.76
N ARG A 73 -0.84 -5.31 -25.02
CA ARG A 73 -2.20 -5.86 -24.86
C ARG A 73 -3.26 -4.88 -25.37
N ASN A 74 -4.37 -5.41 -25.84
CA ASN A 74 -5.50 -4.61 -26.31
C ASN A 74 -6.73 -4.85 -25.44
N VAL A 75 -7.46 -3.78 -25.12
CA VAL A 75 -8.75 -3.90 -24.44
C VAL A 75 -9.76 -4.52 -25.40
N LYS A 76 -10.45 -5.56 -24.95
CA LYS A 76 -11.46 -6.27 -25.72
C LYS A 76 -12.63 -5.35 -26.07
N LYS A 77 -13.21 -5.55 -27.25
CA LYS A 77 -14.33 -4.74 -27.72
C LYS A 77 -15.56 -4.95 -26.82
N GLY A 78 -16.15 -3.83 -26.37
CA GLY A 78 -17.38 -3.85 -25.56
C GLY A 78 -17.14 -3.85 -24.04
N GLU A 79 -15.87 -3.91 -23.59
CA GLU A 79 -15.55 -3.86 -22.16
C GLU A 79 -15.91 -2.51 -21.54
N LYS A 80 -16.39 -2.55 -20.29
CA LYS A 80 -16.75 -1.35 -19.53
C LYS A 80 -15.55 -0.94 -18.67
N SER A 81 -15.15 0.33 -18.82
CA SER A 81 -14.04 0.87 -18.04
C SER A 81 -14.38 1.03 -16.56
N ILE A 82 -13.40 0.76 -15.71
CA ILE A 82 -13.37 1.14 -14.30
C ILE A 82 -12.94 2.62 -14.24
N HIS A 83 -13.56 3.41 -13.38
CA HIS A 83 -13.22 4.82 -13.22
C HIS A 83 -12.52 5.04 -11.91
N ILE A 84 -11.28 5.56 -11.97
CA ILE A 84 -10.48 5.96 -10.82
C ILE A 84 -10.20 7.46 -10.85
N LEU A 85 -9.70 8.02 -9.77
CA LEU A 85 -9.34 9.43 -9.64
C LEU A 85 -7.85 9.61 -9.94
N ALA A 86 -7.54 10.34 -11.00
CA ALA A 86 -6.16 10.72 -11.31
C ALA A 86 -5.88 12.17 -10.90
N PRO A 87 -4.68 12.49 -10.38
CA PRO A 87 -4.30 13.86 -10.07
C PRO A 87 -4.31 14.73 -11.34
N CYS A 88 -4.86 15.93 -11.21
CA CYS A 88 -4.97 16.92 -12.27
C CYS A 88 -4.73 18.31 -11.64
N PRO A 89 -3.49 18.61 -11.20
CA PRO A 89 -3.21 19.85 -10.51
C PRO A 89 -3.58 21.06 -11.36
N VAL A 90 -4.22 22.05 -10.74
CA VAL A 90 -4.67 23.29 -11.40
C VAL A 90 -3.81 24.43 -10.89
N LYS A 91 -3.25 25.19 -11.83
CA LYS A 91 -2.57 26.44 -11.53
C LYS A 91 -3.62 27.54 -11.33
N GLN A 92 -3.54 28.20 -10.21
CA GLN A 92 -4.40 29.34 -9.87
C GLN A 92 -3.54 30.51 -9.45
N GLU A 93 -3.84 31.68 -9.99
CA GLU A 93 -3.26 32.92 -9.55
C GLU A 93 -3.95 33.37 -8.25
N MET A 94 -3.17 33.50 -7.19
CA MET A 94 -3.63 34.09 -5.93
C MET A 94 -3.08 35.51 -5.83
N ILE A 95 -3.99 36.46 -5.65
CA ILE A 95 -3.66 37.85 -5.36
C ILE A 95 -3.68 37.99 -3.85
N LYS A 96 -2.59 38.46 -3.26
CA LYS A 96 -2.48 38.75 -1.83
C LYS A 96 -2.00 40.18 -1.65
N ASP A 97 -2.62 40.88 -0.72
CA ASP A 97 -2.11 42.19 -0.29
C ASP A 97 -0.77 41.98 0.42
N VAL A 98 0.18 42.87 0.18
CA VAL A 98 1.50 42.87 0.82
C VAL A 98 1.38 43.62 2.14
N TYR A 99 1.90 43.01 3.22
CA TYR A 99 1.92 43.58 4.56
C TYR A 99 3.37 43.85 4.99
N ASP A 100 3.56 44.95 5.75
CA ASP A 100 4.84 45.31 6.38
C ASP A 100 5.09 44.45 7.65
N GLU A 101 6.24 44.71 8.32
CA GLU A 101 6.63 43.98 9.55
C GLU A 101 5.64 44.21 10.72
N ASN A 102 4.78 45.27 10.65
CA ASN A 102 3.76 45.60 11.64
C ASN A 102 2.37 45.06 11.26
N LEU A 103 2.29 44.17 10.23
CA LEU A 103 1.03 43.67 9.69
C LEU A 103 0.11 44.76 9.13
N SER A 104 0.65 45.90 8.71
CA SER A 104 -0.07 46.96 8.01
C SER A 104 0.06 46.77 6.49
N PRO A 105 -1.03 46.96 5.71
CA PRO A 105 -0.95 46.84 4.26
C PRO A 105 0.01 47.87 3.66
N VAL A 106 0.94 47.42 2.83
CA VAL A 106 1.81 48.31 2.07
C VAL A 106 0.96 48.99 0.99
N LEU A 107 0.97 50.35 0.94
CA LEU A 107 0.22 51.12 -0.02
C LEU A 107 1.12 51.59 -1.16
N ASP A 108 0.58 51.67 -2.37
CA ASP A 108 1.21 52.30 -3.53
C ASP A 108 1.14 53.84 -3.45
N SER A 109 1.67 54.55 -4.47
CA SER A 109 1.67 56.02 -4.54
C SER A 109 0.27 56.63 -4.60
N ASP A 110 -0.74 55.84 -4.95
CA ASP A 110 -2.15 56.29 -5.07
C ASP A 110 -2.99 55.89 -3.84
N GLY A 111 -2.34 55.26 -2.83
CA GLY A 111 -2.96 54.83 -1.58
C GLY A 111 -3.69 53.49 -1.64
N ASN A 112 -3.51 52.72 -2.69
CA ASN A 112 -4.11 51.38 -2.80
C ASN A 112 -3.15 50.30 -2.24
N PRO A 113 -3.68 49.21 -1.66
CA PRO A 113 -2.84 48.09 -1.23
C PRO A 113 -2.01 47.51 -2.39
N VAL A 114 -0.71 47.42 -2.17
CA VAL A 114 0.19 46.70 -3.10
C VAL A 114 -0.18 45.23 -3.09
N GLN A 115 -0.39 44.66 -4.27
CA GLN A 115 -0.77 43.28 -4.44
C GLN A 115 0.37 42.44 -5.05
N GLU A 116 0.65 41.30 -4.45
CA GLU A 116 1.54 40.28 -4.99
C GLU A 116 0.73 39.20 -5.71
N HIS A 117 1.07 38.98 -6.96
CA HIS A 117 0.50 37.89 -7.76
C HIS A 117 1.37 36.63 -7.58
N LYS A 118 0.82 35.60 -6.96
CA LYS A 118 1.51 34.33 -6.71
C LYS A 118 0.78 33.18 -7.41
N GLU A 119 1.47 32.49 -8.31
CA GLU A 119 0.95 31.25 -8.87
C GLU A 119 1.01 30.15 -7.80
N VAL A 120 -0.13 29.57 -7.47
CA VAL A 120 -0.24 28.41 -6.58
C VAL A 120 -0.78 27.22 -7.35
N ILE A 121 -0.23 26.04 -7.06
CA ILE A 121 -0.71 24.79 -7.63
C ILE A 121 -1.69 24.18 -6.64
N LEU A 122 -2.96 24.13 -7.01
CA LEU A 122 -4.00 23.48 -6.20
C LEU A 122 -4.14 22.00 -6.60
N PRO A 123 -4.18 21.09 -5.62
CA PRO A 123 -4.46 19.69 -5.90
C PRO A 123 -5.89 19.55 -6.41
N ALA A 124 -6.04 18.97 -7.58
CA ALA A 124 -7.33 18.60 -8.14
C ALA A 124 -7.26 17.19 -8.72
N PHE A 125 -8.42 16.55 -8.85
CA PHE A 125 -8.54 15.19 -9.36
C PHE A 125 -9.61 15.14 -10.45
N LYS A 126 -9.42 14.22 -11.41
CA LYS A 126 -10.42 13.93 -12.45
C LYS A 126 -10.64 12.43 -12.58
N PRO A 127 -11.86 11.99 -12.91
CA PRO A 127 -12.10 10.59 -13.19
C PRO A 127 -11.44 10.20 -14.52
N VAL A 128 -10.68 9.11 -14.50
CA VAL A 128 -10.03 8.53 -15.67
C VAL A 128 -10.47 7.07 -15.85
N PRO A 129 -10.67 6.61 -17.11
CA PRO A 129 -11.00 5.23 -17.39
C PRO A 129 -9.75 4.36 -17.34
N VAL A 130 -9.84 3.23 -16.64
CA VAL A 130 -8.87 2.14 -16.66
C VAL A 130 -9.58 0.81 -16.93
N PHE A 131 -8.83 -0.22 -17.29
CA PHE A 131 -9.33 -1.55 -17.56
C PHE A 131 -8.48 -2.57 -16.80
N ASP A 132 -9.10 -3.62 -16.29
CA ASP A 132 -8.41 -4.74 -15.67
C ASP A 132 -7.78 -5.65 -16.73
N VAL A 133 -6.74 -6.38 -16.37
CA VAL A 133 -6.07 -7.35 -17.27
C VAL A 133 -7.03 -8.38 -17.85
N SER A 134 -8.03 -8.84 -17.09
CA SER A 134 -9.06 -9.78 -17.58
C SER A 134 -9.90 -9.22 -18.75
N GLN A 135 -9.96 -7.89 -18.86
CA GLN A 135 -10.64 -7.16 -19.93
C GLN A 135 -9.75 -6.96 -21.16
N THR A 136 -8.55 -7.53 -21.19
CA THR A 136 -7.56 -7.36 -22.24
C THR A 136 -7.16 -8.70 -22.86
N GLU A 137 -6.60 -8.64 -24.04
CA GLU A 137 -5.99 -9.76 -24.78
C GLU A 137 -4.64 -9.34 -25.35
N GLY A 138 -3.69 -10.26 -25.50
CA GLY A 138 -2.33 -10.03 -26.00
C GLY A 138 -1.28 -10.77 -25.18
N GLU A 139 -0.07 -10.22 -25.09
CA GLU A 139 1.07 -10.83 -24.44
C GLU A 139 0.82 -11.21 -22.97
N PRO A 140 1.39 -12.34 -22.49
CA PRO A 140 1.34 -12.69 -21.07
C PRO A 140 1.95 -11.59 -20.20
N ILE A 141 1.34 -11.32 -19.06
CA ILE A 141 1.93 -10.40 -18.07
C ILE A 141 2.83 -11.22 -17.14
N PRO A 142 4.11 -10.86 -17.00
CA PRO A 142 4.98 -11.50 -16.01
C PRO A 142 4.40 -11.35 -14.61
N SER A 143 4.44 -12.41 -13.80
CA SER A 143 4.11 -12.31 -12.38
C SER A 143 5.13 -11.40 -11.70
N ILE A 144 4.67 -10.33 -11.06
CA ILE A 144 5.53 -9.36 -10.38
C ILE A 144 5.88 -9.88 -8.98
N VAL A 145 4.99 -10.64 -8.38
CA VAL A 145 5.16 -11.21 -7.04
C VAL A 145 5.39 -12.70 -7.19
N LYS A 146 6.47 -13.20 -6.59
CA LYS A 146 6.67 -14.63 -6.38
C LYS A 146 6.01 -14.95 -5.02
N PRO A 147 4.83 -15.60 -4.99
CA PRO A 147 4.24 -16.05 -3.74
C PRO A 147 5.22 -16.96 -3.00
N LEU A 148 5.15 -16.98 -1.68
CA LEU A 148 5.86 -17.96 -0.89
C LEU A 148 5.27 -19.35 -1.21
N ASP A 149 6.12 -20.34 -1.39
CA ASP A 149 5.68 -21.71 -1.70
C ASP A 149 5.41 -22.56 -0.44
N GLY A 150 5.56 -21.93 0.74
CA GLY A 150 5.35 -22.57 2.04
C GLY A 150 6.51 -23.44 2.51
N SER A 151 7.65 -23.39 1.81
CA SER A 151 8.85 -24.13 2.22
C SER A 151 9.43 -23.61 3.54
N VAL A 152 10.29 -24.41 4.17
CA VAL A 152 11.00 -23.99 5.39
C VAL A 152 11.97 -22.85 5.07
N GLU A 153 12.60 -22.93 3.91
CA GLU A 153 13.54 -21.90 3.41
C GLU A 153 12.84 -20.56 3.22
N ASP A 154 11.66 -20.55 2.60
CA ASP A 154 10.83 -19.33 2.45
C ASP A 154 10.43 -18.74 3.79
N PHE A 155 10.10 -19.58 4.79
CA PHE A 155 9.79 -19.13 6.14
C PHE A 155 10.97 -18.46 6.82
N GLU A 156 12.16 -19.09 6.79
CA GLU A 156 13.37 -18.54 7.41
C GLU A 156 13.78 -17.20 6.76
N GLU A 157 13.71 -17.12 5.42
CA GLU A 157 13.97 -15.90 4.68
C GLU A 157 12.98 -14.79 5.06
N MET A 158 11.68 -15.12 5.14
CA MET A 158 10.65 -14.16 5.53
C MET A 158 10.85 -13.67 6.97
N MET A 159 11.13 -14.57 7.91
CA MET A 159 11.38 -14.21 9.30
C MET A 159 12.64 -13.34 9.47
N GLU A 160 13.72 -13.65 8.74
CA GLU A 160 14.92 -12.79 8.72
C GLU A 160 14.59 -11.41 8.14
N THR A 161 13.78 -11.37 7.08
CA THR A 161 13.28 -10.12 6.48
C THR A 161 12.48 -9.33 7.50
N LEU A 162 11.54 -9.95 8.20
CA LEU A 162 10.70 -9.30 9.21
C LEU A 162 11.52 -8.77 10.39
N ARG A 163 12.57 -9.49 10.84
CA ARG A 163 13.51 -8.98 11.87
C ARG A 163 14.19 -7.69 11.43
N ARG A 164 14.55 -7.57 10.15
CA ARG A 164 15.20 -6.35 9.60
C ARG A 164 14.23 -5.20 9.37
N VAL A 165 13.00 -5.51 9.01
CA VAL A 165 11.95 -4.51 8.77
C VAL A 165 11.34 -4.02 10.08
N SER A 166 11.35 -4.84 11.13
CA SER A 166 10.81 -4.49 12.43
C SER A 166 11.53 -3.29 13.06
N PRO A 167 10.79 -2.31 13.65
CA PRO A 167 11.40 -1.18 14.36
C PRO A 167 12.03 -1.59 15.70
N VAL A 168 11.72 -2.78 16.21
CA VAL A 168 12.20 -3.32 17.50
C VAL A 168 12.58 -4.78 17.38
N PRO A 169 13.43 -5.34 18.26
CA PRO A 169 13.79 -6.75 18.24
C PRO A 169 12.59 -7.70 18.38
N ILE A 170 12.61 -8.81 17.63
CA ILE A 170 11.64 -9.91 17.73
C ILE A 170 12.30 -11.07 18.48
N THR A 171 11.65 -11.55 19.53
CA THR A 171 12.09 -12.68 20.36
C THR A 171 11.00 -13.74 20.44
N PHE A 172 11.38 -14.98 20.73
CA PHE A 172 10.46 -16.12 20.84
C PHE A 172 10.46 -16.64 22.28
N LEU A 173 9.27 -16.78 22.87
CA LEU A 173 9.08 -17.36 24.20
C LEU A 173 7.84 -18.26 24.23
N PRO A 174 7.80 -19.25 25.12
CA PRO A 174 6.56 -19.97 25.42
C PRO A 174 5.58 -18.97 26.03
N LEU A 175 4.40 -18.80 25.40
CA LEU A 175 3.35 -17.92 25.92
C LEU A 175 2.17 -18.74 26.43
N PRO A 176 1.53 -18.35 27.56
CA PRO A 176 0.37 -19.05 28.07
C PRO A 176 -0.90 -18.74 27.27
N GLY A 177 -1.82 -19.69 27.23
CA GLY A 177 -3.13 -19.51 26.59
C GLY A 177 -3.09 -19.45 25.06
N ALA A 178 -3.97 -18.66 24.47
CA ALA A 178 -4.14 -18.53 23.02
C ALA A 178 -3.44 -17.31 22.42
N GLN A 179 -2.56 -16.64 23.17
CA GLN A 179 -1.87 -15.44 22.71
C GLN A 179 -0.72 -15.82 21.77
N ASP A 180 -0.73 -15.31 20.55
CA ASP A 180 0.28 -15.60 19.54
C ASP A 180 1.53 -14.73 19.67
N GLY A 181 1.38 -13.52 20.19
CA GLY A 181 2.48 -12.59 20.44
C GLY A 181 2.02 -11.34 21.19
N TYR A 182 2.95 -10.45 21.44
CA TYR A 182 2.66 -9.09 21.90
C TYR A 182 3.83 -8.14 21.62
N TYR A 183 3.49 -6.89 21.36
CA TYR A 183 4.43 -5.77 21.41
C TYR A 183 4.46 -5.16 22.81
N SER A 184 5.65 -4.98 23.37
CA SER A 184 5.88 -4.29 24.65
C SER A 184 6.45 -2.89 24.42
N PRO A 185 5.65 -1.81 24.52
CA PRO A 185 6.15 -0.45 24.36
C PRO A 185 7.19 -0.07 25.43
N GLY A 186 7.05 -0.59 26.66
CA GLY A 186 7.97 -0.31 27.77
C GLY A 186 9.34 -0.96 27.59
N GLU A 187 9.39 -2.16 27.01
CA GLU A 187 10.62 -2.91 26.77
C GLU A 187 11.14 -2.76 25.34
N GLN A 188 10.40 -2.08 24.47
CA GLN A 188 10.74 -1.88 23.07
C GLN A 188 11.11 -3.19 22.36
N LYS A 189 10.25 -4.21 22.50
CA LYS A 189 10.44 -5.52 21.89
C LYS A 189 9.12 -6.15 21.48
N ILE A 190 9.19 -7.07 20.54
CA ILE A 190 8.11 -8.00 20.16
C ILE A 190 8.46 -9.38 20.71
N VAL A 191 7.46 -10.04 21.27
CA VAL A 191 7.55 -11.43 21.72
C VAL A 191 6.54 -12.25 20.95
N LEU A 192 7.00 -13.34 20.32
CA LEU A 192 6.16 -14.30 19.61
C LEU A 192 6.19 -15.65 20.32
N ARG A 193 5.10 -16.40 20.24
CA ARG A 193 4.99 -17.76 20.80
C ARG A 193 5.82 -18.74 19.98
N THR A 194 6.46 -19.71 20.64
CA THR A 194 7.42 -20.65 20.04
C THR A 194 6.79 -21.85 19.32
N ASP A 195 5.54 -22.19 19.56
CA ASP A 195 4.87 -23.41 19.10
C ASP A 195 3.78 -23.17 18.05
N MET A 196 3.94 -22.12 17.25
CA MET A 196 3.07 -21.80 16.12
C MET A 196 3.56 -22.42 14.80
N GLY A 197 2.63 -22.63 13.85
CA GLY A 197 2.99 -22.93 12.47
C GLY A 197 3.65 -21.74 11.78
N ASN A 198 4.33 -21.99 10.67
CA ASN A 198 5.09 -20.97 9.93
C ASN A 198 4.23 -19.78 9.51
N GLU A 199 3.09 -20.01 8.87
CA GLU A 199 2.19 -18.97 8.39
C GLU A 199 1.63 -18.14 9.56
N GLN A 200 1.17 -18.84 10.63
CA GLN A 200 0.70 -18.17 11.85
C GLN A 200 1.78 -17.29 12.49
N THR A 201 3.02 -17.76 12.51
CA THR A 201 4.17 -17.01 13.07
C THR A 201 4.44 -15.74 12.25
N VAL A 202 4.40 -15.83 10.91
CA VAL A 202 4.60 -14.67 10.04
C VAL A 202 3.46 -13.67 10.21
N CYS A 203 2.21 -14.13 10.23
CA CYS A 203 1.04 -13.26 10.44
C CYS A 203 1.09 -12.56 11.81
N ALA A 204 1.42 -13.29 12.90
CA ALA A 204 1.61 -12.72 14.21
C ALA A 204 2.76 -11.71 14.25
N ALA A 205 3.88 -12.00 13.59
CA ALA A 205 4.99 -11.06 13.51
C ALA A 205 4.60 -9.74 12.83
N ILE A 206 3.86 -9.79 11.71
CA ILE A 206 3.39 -8.59 11.00
C ILE A 206 2.39 -7.81 11.85
N HIS A 207 1.49 -8.50 12.58
CA HIS A 207 0.54 -7.89 13.50
C HIS A 207 1.28 -7.10 14.60
N GLU A 208 2.27 -7.70 15.27
CA GLU A 208 3.03 -7.05 16.34
C GLU A 208 3.96 -5.94 15.82
N ILE A 209 4.54 -6.11 14.61
CA ILE A 209 5.27 -5.03 13.92
C ILE A 209 4.35 -3.84 13.67
N THR A 210 3.09 -4.09 13.31
CA THR A 210 2.12 -3.01 13.09
C THR A 210 1.82 -2.26 14.38
N HIS A 211 1.65 -2.95 15.51
CA HIS A 211 1.55 -2.30 16.81
C HIS A 211 2.79 -1.46 17.13
N ALA A 212 3.97 -1.97 16.87
CA ALA A 212 5.22 -1.25 17.11
C ALA A 212 5.40 -0.02 16.21
N LEU A 213 4.81 -0.01 15.01
CA LEU A 213 4.85 1.12 14.09
C LEU A 213 3.80 2.19 14.40
N LEU A 214 2.58 1.77 14.78
CA LEU A 214 1.42 2.66 14.85
C LEU A 214 0.97 3.01 16.26
N HIS A 215 1.18 2.12 17.24
CA HIS A 215 0.53 2.18 18.55
C HIS A 215 1.53 2.39 19.69
N THR A 216 2.50 3.28 19.48
CA THR A 216 3.56 3.58 20.43
C THR A 216 3.14 4.50 21.58
N LYS A 217 2.06 5.28 21.38
CA LYS A 217 1.55 6.24 22.37
C LYS A 217 0.31 5.73 23.06
N ILE A 218 0.37 5.62 24.38
CA ILE A 218 -0.77 5.18 25.21
C ILE A 218 -1.89 6.22 25.15
N GLY A 219 -3.12 5.78 24.84
CA GLY A 219 -4.33 6.59 24.88
C GLY A 219 -4.64 7.42 23.63
N GLU A 220 -3.83 7.36 22.58
CA GLU A 220 -4.10 8.05 21.32
C GLU A 220 -5.29 7.42 20.55
N LYS A 221 -5.42 6.10 20.61
CA LYS A 221 -6.52 5.33 19.98
C LYS A 221 -7.12 4.36 21.00
N SER A 222 -8.39 3.99 20.77
CA SER A 222 -9.01 2.91 21.57
C SER A 222 -8.35 1.56 21.25
N PRO A 223 -8.25 0.63 22.23
CA PRO A 223 -7.72 -0.70 21.96
C PRO A 223 -8.37 -1.39 20.76
N ALA A 224 -9.71 -1.32 20.65
CA ALA A 224 -10.43 -1.89 19.54
C ALA A 224 -10.04 -1.30 18.17
N THR A 225 -9.69 -0.01 18.09
CA THR A 225 -9.18 0.60 16.85
C THR A 225 -7.77 0.11 16.54
N MET A 226 -6.92 -0.02 17.56
CA MET A 226 -5.56 -0.53 17.39
C MET A 226 -5.57 -1.96 16.85
N GLU A 227 -6.44 -2.82 17.39
CA GLU A 227 -6.59 -4.20 16.90
C GLU A 227 -7.11 -4.25 15.45
N VAL A 228 -8.17 -3.47 15.12
CA VAL A 228 -8.67 -3.39 13.74
C VAL A 228 -7.58 -2.99 12.76
N GLU A 229 -6.77 -2.00 13.10
CA GLU A 229 -5.68 -1.54 12.23
C GLU A 229 -4.58 -2.59 12.11
N ALA A 230 -4.14 -3.20 13.22
CA ALA A 230 -3.07 -4.19 13.22
C ALA A 230 -3.47 -5.46 12.47
N GLU A 231 -4.67 -5.99 12.73
CA GLU A 231 -5.18 -7.18 12.06
C GLU A 231 -5.40 -6.96 10.57
N SER A 232 -5.93 -5.79 10.18
CA SER A 232 -6.16 -5.47 8.76
C SER A 232 -4.86 -5.30 7.98
N VAL A 233 -3.83 -4.71 8.59
CA VAL A 233 -2.50 -4.61 7.99
C VAL A 233 -1.88 -5.99 7.85
N ALA A 234 -1.90 -6.81 8.92
CA ALA A 234 -1.36 -8.17 8.89
C ALA A 234 -2.03 -9.01 7.79
N TYR A 235 -3.37 -8.99 7.74
CA TYR A 235 -4.13 -9.67 6.69
C TYR A 235 -3.71 -9.21 5.28
N THR A 236 -3.68 -7.90 5.04
CA THR A 236 -3.38 -7.33 3.72
C THR A 236 -1.96 -7.69 3.26
N VAL A 237 -0.98 -7.61 4.16
CA VAL A 237 0.42 -7.95 3.86
C VAL A 237 0.58 -9.46 3.64
N CYS A 238 -0.01 -10.30 4.51
CA CYS A 238 0.03 -11.76 4.34
C CYS A 238 -0.59 -12.18 2.99
N LYS A 239 -1.76 -11.64 2.63
CA LYS A 239 -2.41 -11.92 1.34
C LYS A 239 -1.57 -11.48 0.15
N TYR A 240 -0.86 -10.36 0.24
CA TYR A 240 0.05 -9.93 -0.82
C TYR A 240 1.17 -10.94 -1.10
N PHE A 241 1.74 -11.53 -0.04
CA PHE A 241 2.79 -12.54 -0.15
C PHE A 241 2.27 -13.97 -0.35
N GLY A 242 0.96 -14.16 -0.49
CA GLY A 242 0.35 -15.48 -0.69
C GLY A 242 0.32 -16.35 0.56
N ILE A 243 0.42 -15.74 1.77
CA ILE A 243 0.37 -16.44 3.05
C ILE A 243 -1.10 -16.61 3.46
N GLU A 244 -1.50 -17.83 3.80
CA GLU A 244 -2.84 -18.11 4.31
C GLU A 244 -2.99 -17.56 5.73
N THR A 245 -4.02 -16.75 5.93
CA THR A 245 -4.26 -16.06 7.21
C THR A 245 -5.18 -16.83 8.15
N GLY A 246 -5.54 -18.07 7.83
CA GLY A 246 -6.50 -18.87 8.57
C GLY A 246 -7.93 -18.30 8.50
N GLU A 247 -8.82 -18.75 9.39
CA GLU A 247 -10.16 -18.18 9.55
C GLU A 247 -10.07 -16.86 10.34
N ASN A 248 -9.63 -15.78 9.69
CA ASN A 248 -9.70 -14.45 10.26
C ASN A 248 -11.16 -13.98 10.26
N SER A 249 -11.79 -14.03 11.38
CA SER A 249 -13.15 -13.57 11.55
C SER A 249 -13.16 -12.08 11.84
N PHE A 250 -13.27 -11.25 10.80
CA PHE A 250 -13.60 -9.82 10.95
C PHE A 250 -15.04 -9.58 11.44
N GLY A 251 -15.66 -10.60 12.09
CA GLY A 251 -17.05 -10.51 12.54
C GLY A 251 -17.34 -9.36 13.52
N TYR A 252 -16.33 -8.88 14.23
CA TYR A 252 -16.44 -7.74 15.14
C TYR A 252 -16.41 -6.37 14.42
N ILE A 253 -16.01 -6.33 13.15
CA ILE A 253 -15.84 -5.08 12.38
C ILE A 253 -17.15 -4.30 12.26
N ALA A 254 -18.26 -4.98 12.02
CA ALA A 254 -19.58 -4.33 11.94
C ALA A 254 -19.97 -3.67 13.28
N ALA A 255 -19.66 -4.31 14.41
CA ALA A 255 -19.90 -3.72 15.72
C ALA A 255 -18.96 -2.55 16.00
N TRP A 256 -17.67 -2.68 15.63
CA TRP A 256 -16.68 -1.62 15.78
C TRP A 256 -17.03 -0.37 14.95
N SER A 257 -17.55 -0.53 13.73
CA SER A 257 -17.86 0.57 12.81
C SER A 257 -19.18 1.29 13.13
N LYS A 258 -20.11 0.64 13.84
CA LYS A 258 -21.51 1.06 14.01
C LYS A 258 -21.69 2.52 14.48
N ASP A 259 -20.89 2.95 15.45
CA ASP A 259 -21.02 4.27 16.06
C ASP A 259 -19.97 5.27 15.53
N ARG A 260 -19.32 4.96 14.39
CA ARG A 260 -18.31 5.80 13.79
C ARG A 260 -18.81 6.57 12.59
N GLU A 261 -18.38 7.81 12.50
CA GLU A 261 -18.65 8.64 11.33
C GLU A 261 -17.75 8.26 10.15
N VAL A 262 -18.22 8.50 8.92
CA VAL A 262 -17.48 8.18 7.67
C VAL A 262 -16.04 8.72 7.66
N PRO A 263 -15.76 9.97 8.14
CA PRO A 263 -14.38 10.45 8.21
C PRO A 263 -13.48 9.61 9.11
N GLN A 264 -13.99 9.09 10.23
CA GLN A 264 -13.24 8.23 11.16
C GLN A 264 -12.94 6.87 10.53
N LEU A 265 -13.94 6.24 9.89
CA LEU A 265 -13.78 5.00 9.16
C LEU A 265 -12.76 5.15 8.03
N LYS A 266 -12.85 6.24 7.28
CA LYS A 266 -11.91 6.56 6.21
C LYS A 266 -10.48 6.76 6.74
N SER A 267 -10.31 7.46 7.86
CA SER A 267 -8.99 7.67 8.49
C SER A 267 -8.34 6.34 8.89
N SER A 268 -9.10 5.37 9.42
CA SER A 268 -8.57 4.03 9.70
C SER A 268 -8.17 3.30 8.42
N LEU A 269 -8.99 3.35 7.36
CA LEU A 269 -8.62 2.77 6.07
C LEU A 269 -7.35 3.41 5.48
N GLU A 270 -7.20 4.73 5.59
CA GLU A 270 -5.99 5.45 5.14
C GLU A 270 -4.74 5.02 5.92
N THR A 271 -4.88 4.80 7.24
CA THR A 271 -3.81 4.27 8.09
C THR A 271 -3.44 2.86 7.67
N ILE A 272 -4.42 1.96 7.51
CA ILE A 272 -4.22 0.57 7.07
C ILE A 272 -3.54 0.53 5.69
N THR A 273 -4.09 1.26 4.70
CA THR A 273 -3.54 1.28 3.33
C THR A 273 -2.10 1.75 3.31
N ARG A 274 -1.80 2.87 3.97
CA ARG A 274 -0.44 3.43 4.00
C ARG A 274 0.54 2.47 4.68
N THR A 275 0.17 1.90 5.82
CA THR A 275 1.04 1.01 6.58
C THR A 275 1.27 -0.31 5.86
N SER A 276 0.23 -0.88 5.24
CA SER A 276 0.37 -2.09 4.42
C SER A 276 1.27 -1.84 3.22
N SER A 277 1.09 -0.72 2.50
CA SER A 277 1.94 -0.35 1.37
C SER A 277 3.41 -0.18 1.78
N ASP A 278 3.66 0.56 2.86
CA ASP A 278 5.03 0.77 3.38
C ASP A 278 5.69 -0.55 3.81
N LEU A 279 4.97 -1.41 4.51
CA LEU A 279 5.49 -2.71 4.93
C LEU A 279 5.77 -3.62 3.74
N ILE A 280 4.88 -3.71 2.76
CA ILE A 280 5.08 -4.49 1.54
C ILE A 280 6.34 -4.02 0.81
N ASP A 281 6.45 -2.70 0.54
CA ASP A 281 7.60 -2.14 -0.17
C ASP A 281 8.94 -2.39 0.60
N ARG A 282 8.92 -2.29 1.94
CA ARG A 282 10.09 -2.56 2.79
C ARG A 282 10.46 -4.04 2.81
N ILE A 283 9.48 -4.94 2.87
CA ILE A 283 9.69 -6.39 2.83
C ILE A 283 10.27 -6.78 1.47
N GLU A 284 9.66 -6.34 0.36
CA GLU A 284 10.15 -6.61 -1.00
C GLU A 284 11.62 -6.17 -1.16
N LYS A 285 11.90 -4.92 -0.82
CA LYS A 285 13.26 -4.38 -0.92
C LYS A 285 14.26 -5.12 -0.05
N THR A 286 13.87 -5.54 1.16
CA THR A 286 14.76 -6.26 2.07
C THR A 286 15.04 -7.67 1.55
N ARG A 287 14.02 -8.37 1.02
CA ARG A 287 14.17 -9.68 0.38
C ARG A 287 15.11 -9.61 -0.82
N GLU A 288 14.94 -8.62 -1.69
CA GLU A 288 15.83 -8.39 -2.84
C GLU A 288 17.28 -8.24 -2.40
N LEU A 289 17.55 -7.42 -1.37
CA LEU A 289 18.90 -7.24 -0.82
C LEU A 289 19.47 -8.49 -0.14
N LEU A 290 18.62 -9.36 0.42
CA LEU A 290 19.06 -10.64 1.00
C LEU A 290 19.46 -11.62 -0.09
N LEU A 291 18.68 -11.72 -1.16
CA LEU A 291 18.96 -12.57 -2.32
C LEU A 291 20.26 -12.13 -3.05
N GLU A 292 20.49 -10.82 -3.20
CA GLU A 292 21.73 -10.30 -3.79
C GLU A 292 22.98 -10.61 -2.96
N ARG A 293 22.84 -10.88 -1.65
CA ARG A 293 23.94 -11.19 -0.73
C ARG A 293 24.24 -12.68 -0.58
N GLN A 294 23.36 -13.55 -1.03
CA GLN A 294 23.66 -14.97 -1.11
C GLN A 294 24.65 -15.19 -2.27
N PRO A 295 25.86 -15.74 -2.00
CA PRO A 295 26.76 -16.10 -3.10
C PRO A 295 26.02 -17.12 -3.96
N TYR A 296 26.04 -16.91 -5.26
CA TYR A 296 25.53 -17.88 -6.23
C TYR A 296 26.23 -19.23 -5.94
N GLU A 297 25.47 -20.27 -5.53
CA GLU A 297 26.05 -21.56 -5.17
C GLU A 297 26.98 -22.11 -6.26
N GLY A 298 26.79 -21.74 -7.53
CA GLY A 298 27.70 -22.00 -8.63
C GLY A 298 29.06 -21.29 -8.57
N GLU A 299 29.22 -20.19 -7.80
CA GLU A 299 30.53 -19.55 -7.60
C GLU A 299 31.39 -20.30 -6.57
N ALA A 300 30.78 -20.93 -5.57
CA ALA A 300 31.49 -21.79 -4.62
C ALA A 300 32.02 -23.06 -5.31
N GLU A 301 31.21 -23.74 -6.09
CA GLU A 301 31.64 -24.90 -6.90
C GLU A 301 32.66 -24.52 -7.98
N TRP A 302 32.51 -23.33 -8.60
CA TRP A 302 33.43 -22.83 -9.61
C TRP A 302 34.80 -22.47 -9.01
N ASN A 303 34.83 -21.83 -7.84
CA ASN A 303 36.06 -21.49 -7.12
C ASN A 303 36.78 -22.73 -6.54
N GLU A 304 36.03 -23.76 -6.08
CA GLU A 304 36.62 -25.05 -5.67
C GLU A 304 37.19 -25.84 -6.86
N GLN A 305 36.54 -25.80 -8.01
CA GLN A 305 36.94 -26.60 -9.20
C GLN A 305 37.94 -25.87 -10.10
N TYR A 306 37.98 -24.53 -10.10
CA TYR A 306 38.78 -23.70 -11.02
C TYR A 306 39.56 -22.56 -10.36
N GLY A 307 39.65 -22.52 -9.04
CA GLY A 307 40.34 -21.48 -8.25
C GLY A 307 41.86 -21.45 -8.39
N GLY A 308 42.36 -21.31 -9.62
CA GLY A 308 43.79 -21.22 -9.93
C GLY A 308 44.16 -20.43 -11.19
N MET A 309 43.22 -19.79 -11.86
CA MET A 309 43.52 -18.95 -13.03
C MET A 309 43.02 -17.52 -12.82
N GLU A 310 43.92 -16.64 -12.42
CA GLU A 310 43.79 -15.19 -12.59
C GLU A 310 43.81 -14.85 -14.08
N GLU A 311 43.01 -13.83 -14.41
CA GLU A 311 42.93 -12.98 -15.61
C GLU A 311 41.72 -13.23 -16.54
N ALA A 312 40.88 -12.26 -16.48
CA ALA A 312 40.24 -11.46 -17.55
C ALA A 312 38.81 -11.05 -17.18
N THR A 313 38.69 -10.04 -16.34
CA THR A 313 37.42 -9.30 -16.15
C THR A 313 37.34 -8.15 -17.15
N GLN A 314 36.51 -8.31 -18.20
CA GLN A 314 35.88 -7.16 -18.82
C GLN A 314 34.54 -6.94 -18.17
N PRO A 315 34.15 -5.70 -17.84
CA PRO A 315 32.86 -5.41 -17.23
C PRO A 315 31.74 -5.62 -18.25
N ARG A 316 30.83 -6.53 -17.92
CA ARG A 316 29.54 -6.61 -18.65
C ARG A 316 28.72 -5.36 -18.34
N GLU A 317 28.38 -4.62 -19.39
CA GLU A 317 27.41 -3.53 -19.33
C GLU A 317 26.14 -3.98 -18.65
N LYS A 318 25.82 -3.35 -17.53
CA LYS A 318 24.50 -3.45 -16.87
C LYS A 318 23.47 -2.88 -17.84
N LYS A 319 22.63 -3.73 -18.42
CA LYS A 319 21.37 -3.27 -18.96
C LYS A 319 20.54 -2.79 -17.77
N GLU A 320 20.46 -1.48 -17.63
CA GLU A 320 19.50 -0.82 -16.75
C GLU A 320 18.10 -1.25 -17.15
N VAL A 321 17.52 -2.13 -16.34
CA VAL A 321 16.07 -2.27 -16.28
C VAL A 321 15.62 -1.08 -15.45
N SER A 322 15.43 0.05 -16.12
CA SER A 322 14.96 1.27 -15.49
C SER A 322 13.60 1.01 -14.85
N ALA A 323 13.55 1.29 -13.57
CA ALA A 323 12.35 1.37 -12.76
C ALA A 323 11.32 2.34 -13.39
N ALA A 324 10.39 1.81 -14.17
CA ALA A 324 9.28 2.55 -14.77
C ALA A 324 7.99 2.37 -13.95
N TRP A 325 8.09 2.34 -12.63
CA TRP A 325 6.93 2.24 -11.72
C TRP A 325 6.82 3.39 -10.72
N SER A 326 7.34 4.58 -11.03
CA SER A 326 6.96 5.80 -10.32
C SER A 326 5.75 6.42 -11.00
N GLY A 327 4.59 5.81 -10.84
CA GLY A 327 3.30 6.44 -11.12
C GLY A 327 2.85 7.20 -9.89
N ARG A 328 3.19 8.47 -9.81
CA ARG A 328 2.60 9.42 -8.88
C ARG A 328 1.11 9.62 -9.17
#